data_790d7477473d4fec8d9a256b04ba32be
#
_entry.id   790d7477473d4fec8d9a256b04ba32be
#
_cell.length_a   1.000
_cell.length_b   1.000
_cell.length_c   1.000
_cell.angle_alpha   90.00
_cell.angle_beta   90.00
_cell.angle_gamma   90.00
#
_symmetry.space_group_name_H-M   'P 1'
#
loop_
_entity.id
_entity.type
_entity.pdbx_description
1 polymer ?
#
loop_
_entity_poly.entity_id
_entity_poly.type
_entity_poly.pdbx_seq_one_letter_code
_entity_poly.pdbx_strand_id
1 'polypeptide(L)'
;MNPTTRWVSILLFAAALAVSQIAAAAENFNRQDVTFTSVGKKLVGWLYLPNGIKQGEKRPTIVMAHGWSAVKEMYLDDFAARFANGGFVVVVFDYRNFGDSEGEPRSHIDPSMQIEDYKNAITWASLQPMVDGNRIGIWGSSYSGAHVLHLGAFDRRVKCVVAQVPLVNAMDNFRRLVRADHFPGTQAWLAADRTEEYTTGKINYLPVVDEQGKPSALPTQDSYDWFIKTGQTRAPKWENRNTVRSLELALEYNPGANIHLISPTPLMMIVAQHDVLTPTDLAIEAYGRARDPKQLVILSGGHFDAYTGSGFQQSSMPALNWFKQHLMK
;
A
#
# COMPACT_ATOMS: atom_id res chain seq x y z
N MET A 1 53.96 -67.88 -6.95
CA MET A 1 53.18 -67.33 -5.83
C MET A 1 52.51 -66.07 -6.32
N ASN A 2 51.17 -66.13 -6.50
CA ASN A 2 50.39 -65.05 -7.11
C ASN A 2 50.08 -63.90 -6.13
N PRO A 3 50.11 -62.67 -6.58
CA PRO A 3 49.42 -61.57 -5.89
C PRO A 3 48.08 -61.27 -6.58
N THR A 4 47.08 -61.32 -5.82
CA THR A 4 45.67 -61.06 -6.18
C THR A 4 45.48 -59.54 -6.43
N THR A 5 45.00 -59.22 -7.63
CA THR A 5 44.58 -57.89 -8.06
C THR A 5 43.17 -57.64 -7.55
N ARG A 6 43.02 -56.65 -6.64
CA ARG A 6 41.69 -56.14 -6.21
C ARG A 6 41.28 -55.01 -7.15
N TRP A 7 40.15 -55.21 -7.84
CA TRP A 7 39.45 -54.18 -8.58
C TRP A 7 38.58 -53.37 -7.63
N VAL A 8 38.87 -52.07 -7.51
CA VAL A 8 38.02 -51.11 -6.81
C VAL A 8 37.08 -50.52 -7.86
N SER A 9 35.82 -50.84 -7.79
CA SER A 9 34.78 -50.23 -8.61
C SER A 9 34.41 -48.86 -8.02
N ILE A 10 34.75 -47.81 -8.72
CA ILE A 10 34.31 -46.45 -8.38
C ILE A 10 32.89 -46.26 -8.93
N LEU A 11 31.91 -46.27 -8.05
CA LEU A 11 30.54 -45.85 -8.34
C LEU A 11 30.48 -44.34 -8.37
N LEU A 12 30.40 -43.75 -9.55
CA LEU A 12 30.06 -42.34 -9.75
C LEU A 12 28.57 -42.13 -9.44
N PHE A 13 28.24 -41.58 -8.30
CA PHE A 13 26.92 -41.03 -8.01
C PHE A 13 26.78 -39.69 -8.74
N ALA A 14 26.08 -39.67 -9.86
CA ALA A 14 25.62 -38.45 -10.49
C ALA A 14 24.42 -37.93 -9.66
N ALA A 15 24.69 -36.98 -8.77
CA ALA A 15 23.64 -36.21 -8.11
C ALA A 15 23.04 -35.25 -9.13
N ALA A 16 21.88 -35.59 -9.67
CA ALA A 16 21.08 -34.68 -10.47
C ALA A 16 20.52 -33.60 -9.53
N LEU A 17 21.12 -32.40 -9.56
CA LEU A 17 20.56 -31.20 -8.99
C LEU A 17 19.29 -30.85 -9.81
N ALA A 18 18.13 -31.24 -9.29
CA ALA A 18 16.86 -30.71 -9.74
C ALA A 18 16.78 -29.24 -9.31
N VAL A 19 17.22 -28.32 -10.15
CA VAL A 19 16.91 -26.91 -10.04
C VAL A 19 15.41 -26.81 -10.33
N SER A 20 14.61 -26.70 -9.27
CA SER A 20 13.20 -26.30 -9.39
C SER A 20 13.18 -24.87 -9.96
N GLN A 21 13.05 -24.76 -11.27
CA GLN A 21 12.60 -23.54 -11.90
C GLN A 21 11.18 -23.30 -11.39
N ILE A 22 11.03 -22.39 -10.45
CA ILE A 22 9.73 -21.77 -10.20
C ILE A 22 9.44 -21.02 -11.49
N ALA A 23 8.69 -21.65 -12.39
CA ALA A 23 8.16 -20.98 -13.56
C ALA A 23 7.40 -19.76 -13.05
N ALA A 24 7.86 -18.56 -13.36
CA ALA A 24 7.08 -17.36 -13.17
C ALA A 24 5.74 -17.64 -13.87
N ALA A 25 4.64 -17.59 -13.10
CA ALA A 25 3.32 -17.79 -13.69
C ALA A 25 3.19 -16.80 -14.83
N ALA A 26 2.89 -17.28 -16.04
CA ALA A 26 2.75 -16.43 -17.21
C ALA A 26 1.78 -15.29 -16.86
N GLU A 27 2.16 -14.05 -17.14
CA GLU A 27 1.30 -12.90 -16.94
C GLU A 27 0.04 -13.09 -17.77
N ASN A 28 -1.09 -13.26 -17.09
CA ASN A 28 -2.38 -13.45 -17.74
C ASN A 28 -3.19 -12.15 -17.77
N PHE A 29 -2.47 -11.04 -17.98
CA PHE A 29 -3.05 -9.70 -18.08
C PHE A 29 -2.23 -8.81 -19.03
N ASN A 30 -2.84 -7.70 -19.44
CA ASN A 30 -2.19 -6.59 -20.13
C ASN A 30 -2.18 -5.38 -19.20
N ARG A 31 -1.04 -4.69 -19.05
CA ARG A 31 -0.91 -3.43 -18.34
C ARG A 31 -0.84 -2.26 -19.31
N GLN A 32 -1.61 -1.22 -19.04
CA GLN A 32 -1.66 0.02 -19.80
C GLN A 32 -1.39 1.22 -18.89
N ASP A 33 -0.64 2.19 -19.37
CA ASP A 33 -0.55 3.49 -18.72
C ASP A 33 -1.84 4.26 -18.95
N VAL A 34 -2.37 4.87 -17.88
CA VAL A 34 -3.61 5.62 -17.92
C VAL A 34 -3.47 6.95 -17.20
N THR A 35 -4.33 7.89 -17.59
CA THR A 35 -4.45 9.17 -16.90
C THR A 35 -5.92 9.48 -16.65
N PHE A 36 -6.20 10.16 -15.54
CA PHE A 36 -7.52 10.68 -15.24
C PHE A 36 -7.39 12.00 -14.47
N THR A 37 -8.49 12.72 -14.37
CA THR A 37 -8.49 14.04 -13.72
C THR A 37 -9.08 13.93 -12.32
N SER A 38 -8.40 14.55 -11.35
CA SER A 38 -8.91 14.78 -10.00
C SER A 38 -8.73 16.24 -9.63
N VAL A 39 -9.84 16.95 -9.42
CA VAL A 39 -9.88 18.36 -9.02
C VAL A 39 -8.92 19.22 -9.88
N GLY A 40 -9.04 19.09 -11.21
CA GLY A 40 -8.25 19.83 -12.18
C GLY A 40 -6.77 19.43 -12.30
N LYS A 41 -6.33 18.36 -11.62
CA LYS A 41 -4.98 17.79 -11.75
C LYS A 41 -5.05 16.49 -12.53
N LYS A 42 -4.08 16.26 -13.43
CA LYS A 42 -3.90 15.00 -14.12
C LYS A 42 -3.19 14.02 -13.21
N LEU A 43 -3.84 12.91 -12.89
CA LEU A 43 -3.26 11.79 -12.17
C LEU A 43 -2.85 10.70 -13.15
N VAL A 44 -1.74 10.03 -12.83
CA VAL A 44 -1.14 8.97 -13.65
C VAL A 44 -1.25 7.64 -12.92
N GLY A 45 -1.56 6.59 -13.66
CA GLY A 45 -1.70 5.26 -13.10
C GLY A 45 -1.52 4.15 -14.12
N TRP A 46 -1.74 2.94 -13.67
CA TRP A 46 -1.76 1.72 -14.47
C TRP A 46 -3.12 1.06 -14.42
N LEU A 47 -3.56 0.59 -15.56
CA LEU A 47 -4.74 -0.25 -15.71
C LEU A 47 -4.28 -1.66 -16.12
N TYR A 48 -4.58 -2.64 -15.27
CA TYR A 48 -4.33 -4.05 -15.53
C TYR A 48 -5.62 -4.71 -16.01
N LEU A 49 -5.58 -5.30 -17.18
CA LEU A 49 -6.73 -5.97 -17.81
C LEU A 49 -6.43 -7.48 -17.90
N PRO A 50 -7.20 -8.33 -17.21
CA PRO A 50 -7.08 -9.78 -17.39
C PRO A 50 -7.23 -10.15 -18.87
N ASN A 51 -6.44 -11.10 -19.35
CA ASN A 51 -6.58 -11.60 -20.71
C ASN A 51 -7.94 -12.31 -20.90
N GLY A 52 -8.45 -12.28 -22.13
CA GLY A 52 -9.66 -13.00 -22.49
C GLY A 52 -10.97 -12.30 -22.09
N ILE A 53 -10.94 -11.01 -21.72
CA ILE A 53 -12.17 -10.22 -21.57
C ILE A 53 -12.85 -10.13 -22.94
N LYS A 54 -14.11 -10.58 -23.02
CA LYS A 54 -14.89 -10.51 -24.26
C LYS A 54 -15.47 -9.11 -24.47
N GLN A 55 -15.77 -8.77 -25.70
CA GLN A 55 -16.43 -7.50 -26.01
C GLN A 55 -17.75 -7.39 -25.25
N GLY A 56 -17.95 -6.28 -24.51
CA GLY A 56 -19.13 -6.04 -23.69
C GLY A 56 -19.12 -6.73 -22.32
N GLU A 57 -18.13 -7.58 -22.04
CA GLU A 57 -17.98 -8.19 -20.72
C GLU A 57 -17.47 -7.18 -19.71
N LYS A 58 -18.11 -7.16 -18.53
CA LYS A 58 -17.72 -6.32 -17.41
C LYS A 58 -17.15 -7.17 -16.27
N ARG A 59 -16.03 -6.74 -15.71
CA ARG A 59 -15.32 -7.43 -14.63
C ARG A 59 -15.37 -6.63 -13.32
N PRO A 60 -15.37 -7.34 -12.18
CA PRO A 60 -15.14 -6.70 -10.90
C PRO A 60 -13.77 -6.05 -10.90
N THR A 61 -13.64 -4.92 -10.21
CA THR A 61 -12.46 -4.05 -10.29
C THR A 61 -11.92 -3.74 -8.92
N ILE A 62 -10.60 -3.69 -8.79
CA ILE A 62 -9.90 -3.28 -7.57
C ILE A 62 -9.16 -1.96 -7.88
N VAL A 63 -9.41 -0.93 -7.08
CA VAL A 63 -8.66 0.33 -7.12
C VAL A 63 -7.64 0.33 -5.98
N MET A 64 -6.41 0.74 -6.26
CA MET A 64 -5.27 0.66 -5.34
C MET A 64 -4.44 1.95 -5.37
N ALA A 65 -3.89 2.31 -4.20
CA ALA A 65 -2.92 3.41 -4.10
C ALA A 65 -1.88 3.14 -3.01
N HIS A 66 -0.78 3.91 -3.10
CA HIS A 66 0.40 3.77 -2.24
C HIS A 66 0.22 4.41 -0.85
N GLY A 67 1.10 4.01 0.11
CA GLY A 67 1.16 4.59 1.45
C GLY A 67 1.86 5.95 1.50
N TRP A 68 2.26 6.36 2.72
CA TRP A 68 2.92 7.64 2.99
C TRP A 68 4.12 7.85 2.09
N SER A 69 4.13 8.95 1.36
CA SER A 69 5.25 9.42 0.50
C SER A 69 5.79 8.41 -0.50
N ALA A 70 5.15 7.26 -0.68
CA ALA A 70 5.54 6.26 -1.67
C ALA A 70 5.03 6.64 -3.08
N VAL A 71 5.31 5.79 -4.06
CA VAL A 71 4.79 5.86 -5.42
C VAL A 71 4.36 4.46 -5.90
N LYS A 72 3.58 4.40 -6.98
CA LYS A 72 2.99 3.15 -7.50
C LYS A 72 4.02 2.06 -7.84
N GLU A 73 5.26 2.44 -8.19
CA GLU A 73 6.37 1.52 -8.47
C GLU A 73 6.88 0.77 -7.25
N MET A 74 6.53 1.22 -6.04
CA MET A 74 6.98 0.62 -4.79
C MET A 74 6.11 -0.58 -4.40
N TYR A 75 6.27 -1.69 -5.15
CA TYR A 75 5.63 -3.00 -4.97
C TYR A 75 4.12 -3.08 -5.24
N LEU A 76 3.44 -1.98 -5.62
CA LEU A 76 2.02 -2.06 -5.92
C LEU A 76 1.73 -2.85 -7.19
N ASP A 77 2.66 -2.85 -8.14
CA ASP A 77 2.62 -3.67 -9.35
C ASP A 77 2.54 -5.18 -9.06
N ASP A 78 3.26 -5.67 -8.04
CA ASP A 78 3.22 -7.08 -7.65
C ASP A 78 1.83 -7.49 -7.12
N PHE A 79 1.20 -6.63 -6.29
CA PHE A 79 -0.18 -6.85 -5.83
C PHE A 79 -1.19 -6.73 -6.97
N ALA A 80 -1.03 -5.72 -7.83
CA ALA A 80 -1.90 -5.53 -8.98
C ALA A 80 -1.85 -6.73 -9.94
N ALA A 81 -0.64 -7.24 -10.23
CA ALA A 81 -0.43 -8.46 -11.03
C ALA A 81 -1.12 -9.68 -10.38
N ARG A 82 -1.01 -9.84 -9.06
CA ARG A 82 -1.69 -10.89 -8.30
C ARG A 82 -3.21 -10.83 -8.49
N PHE A 83 -3.79 -9.65 -8.35
CA PHE A 83 -5.23 -9.47 -8.48
C PHE A 83 -5.71 -9.59 -9.94
N ALA A 84 -4.93 -9.08 -10.89
CA ALA A 84 -5.23 -9.21 -12.32
C ALA A 84 -5.17 -10.66 -12.79
N ASN A 85 -4.16 -11.43 -12.37
CA ASN A 85 -4.09 -12.89 -12.58
C ASN A 85 -5.26 -13.62 -11.92
N GLY A 86 -5.83 -13.05 -10.87
CA GLY A 86 -7.04 -13.53 -10.20
C GLY A 86 -8.33 -13.22 -10.94
N GLY A 87 -8.29 -12.49 -12.06
CA GLY A 87 -9.45 -12.18 -12.93
C GLY A 87 -10.08 -10.81 -12.69
N PHE A 88 -9.45 -9.93 -11.88
CA PHE A 88 -9.92 -8.56 -11.65
C PHE A 88 -9.33 -7.57 -12.64
N VAL A 89 -10.09 -6.58 -13.06
CA VAL A 89 -9.51 -5.34 -13.56
C VAL A 89 -8.87 -4.63 -12.36
N VAL A 90 -7.66 -4.07 -12.53
CA VAL A 90 -6.99 -3.38 -11.43
C VAL A 90 -6.54 -2.00 -11.88
N VAL A 91 -6.81 -1.00 -11.07
CA VAL A 91 -6.34 0.38 -11.26
C VAL A 91 -5.38 0.71 -10.13
N VAL A 92 -4.16 1.08 -10.47
CA VAL A 92 -3.13 1.57 -9.52
C VAL A 92 -2.77 2.98 -9.93
N PHE A 93 -2.70 3.92 -9.00
CA PHE A 93 -2.40 5.31 -9.34
C PHE A 93 -1.49 5.99 -8.32
N ASP A 94 -0.79 7.04 -8.77
CA ASP A 94 -0.12 7.99 -7.90
C ASP A 94 -1.08 9.11 -7.51
N TYR A 95 -1.13 9.44 -6.21
CA TYR A 95 -1.84 10.63 -5.74
C TYR A 95 -1.26 11.90 -6.35
N ARG A 96 -2.06 12.99 -6.38
CA ARG A 96 -1.50 14.31 -6.71
C ARG A 96 -0.25 14.59 -5.89
N ASN A 97 0.67 15.37 -6.44
CA ASN A 97 1.95 15.75 -5.85
C ASN A 97 3.00 14.63 -5.79
N PHE A 98 2.68 13.40 -6.25
CA PHE A 98 3.57 12.23 -6.18
C PHE A 98 3.78 11.59 -7.55
N GLY A 99 4.92 10.89 -7.70
CA GLY A 99 5.24 10.14 -8.91
C GLY A 99 5.10 10.98 -10.17
N ASP A 100 4.44 10.41 -11.17
CA ASP A 100 4.18 11.08 -12.44
C ASP A 100 2.87 11.91 -12.44
N SER A 101 2.10 11.93 -11.34
CA SER A 101 0.90 12.75 -11.19
C SER A 101 1.23 14.22 -10.98
N GLU A 102 0.36 15.10 -11.49
CA GLU A 102 0.50 16.55 -11.31
C GLU A 102 0.20 16.99 -9.88
N GLY A 103 0.58 18.20 -9.56
CA GLY A 103 0.25 18.88 -8.32
C GLY A 103 1.47 19.50 -7.65
N GLU A 104 1.21 20.59 -6.92
CA GLU A 104 2.18 21.33 -6.14
C GLU A 104 1.57 21.70 -4.78
N PRO A 105 2.40 21.81 -3.74
CA PRO A 105 3.84 21.53 -3.76
C PRO A 105 4.11 20.02 -3.91
N ARG A 106 5.21 19.66 -4.60
CA ARG A 106 5.58 18.25 -4.73
C ARG A 106 5.79 17.61 -3.36
N SER A 107 5.46 16.32 -3.26
CA SER A 107 5.62 15.53 -2.04
C SER A 107 4.80 16.06 -0.84
N HIS A 108 3.70 16.74 -1.12
CA HIS A 108 2.75 17.20 -0.10
C HIS A 108 1.64 16.17 0.11
N ILE A 109 1.44 15.78 1.37
CA ILE A 109 0.40 14.84 1.79
C ILE A 109 -0.68 15.61 2.53
N ASP A 110 -1.87 15.61 1.97
CA ASP A 110 -3.10 16.02 2.63
C ASP A 110 -4.09 14.85 2.55
N PRO A 111 -4.49 14.27 3.68
CA PRO A 111 -5.39 13.11 3.68
C PRO A 111 -6.72 13.39 2.99
N SER A 112 -7.24 14.61 3.08
CA SER A 112 -8.50 15.00 2.43
C SER A 112 -8.35 15.03 0.91
N MET A 113 -7.24 15.59 0.42
CA MET A 113 -6.94 15.61 -1.01
C MET A 113 -6.69 14.20 -1.56
N GLN A 114 -5.97 13.34 -0.83
CA GLN A 114 -5.72 11.96 -1.26
C GLN A 114 -6.99 11.10 -1.25
N ILE A 115 -7.88 11.31 -0.29
CA ILE A 115 -9.21 10.68 -0.28
C ILE A 115 -10.03 11.12 -1.49
N GLU A 116 -9.99 12.40 -1.85
CA GLU A 116 -10.67 12.92 -3.03
C GLU A 116 -10.08 12.35 -4.33
N ASP A 117 -8.76 12.20 -4.43
CA ASP A 117 -8.10 11.52 -5.56
C ASP A 117 -8.56 10.07 -5.70
N TYR A 118 -8.67 9.38 -4.58
CA TYR A 118 -9.13 8.00 -4.56
C TYR A 118 -10.61 7.88 -5.01
N LYS A 119 -11.49 8.78 -4.55
CA LYS A 119 -12.89 8.84 -5.02
C LYS A 119 -12.99 9.10 -6.52
N ASN A 120 -12.12 9.96 -7.05
CA ASN A 120 -12.06 10.25 -8.48
C ASN A 120 -11.49 9.08 -9.28
N ALA A 121 -10.51 8.34 -8.73
CA ALA A 121 -10.04 7.09 -9.31
C ALA A 121 -11.15 6.03 -9.39
N ILE A 122 -11.97 5.87 -8.33
CA ILE A 122 -13.16 5.00 -8.33
C ILE A 122 -14.16 5.46 -9.39
N THR A 123 -14.42 6.76 -9.49
CA THR A 123 -15.32 7.32 -10.50
C THR A 123 -14.80 7.01 -11.91
N TRP A 124 -13.54 7.34 -12.18
CA TRP A 124 -12.93 7.06 -13.48
C TRP A 124 -12.97 5.57 -13.83
N ALA A 125 -12.63 4.70 -12.89
CA ALA A 125 -12.68 3.26 -13.09
C ALA A 125 -14.09 2.79 -13.44
N SER A 126 -15.12 3.28 -12.74
CA SER A 126 -16.52 2.89 -12.97
C SER A 126 -17.05 3.28 -14.37
N LEU A 127 -16.43 4.24 -15.03
CA LEU A 127 -16.76 4.69 -16.37
C LEU A 127 -16.07 3.88 -17.48
N GLN A 128 -15.13 3.00 -17.14
CA GLN A 128 -14.45 2.17 -18.14
C GLN A 128 -15.36 1.06 -18.66
N PRO A 129 -15.39 0.81 -19.98
CA PRO A 129 -16.34 -0.12 -20.59
C PRO A 129 -16.24 -1.56 -20.07
N MET A 130 -15.04 -2.00 -19.63
CA MET A 130 -14.80 -3.34 -19.08
C MET A 130 -15.04 -3.44 -17.56
N VAL A 131 -15.41 -2.36 -16.89
CA VAL A 131 -15.60 -2.32 -15.43
C VAL A 131 -17.07 -2.50 -15.06
N ASP A 132 -17.33 -3.38 -14.09
CA ASP A 132 -18.62 -3.43 -13.41
C ASP A 132 -18.60 -2.46 -12.22
N GLY A 133 -19.22 -1.30 -12.39
CA GLY A 133 -19.28 -0.27 -11.36
C GLY A 133 -20.02 -0.69 -10.08
N ASN A 134 -20.77 -1.81 -10.11
CA ASN A 134 -21.42 -2.38 -8.93
C ASN A 134 -20.55 -3.37 -8.17
N ARG A 135 -19.35 -3.67 -8.67
CA ARG A 135 -18.41 -4.63 -8.06
C ARG A 135 -17.02 -4.04 -7.93
N ILE A 136 -16.90 -2.88 -7.27
CA ILE A 136 -15.63 -2.20 -7.02
C ILE A 136 -15.15 -2.50 -5.62
N GLY A 137 -13.96 -3.09 -5.51
CA GLY A 137 -13.18 -3.22 -4.28
C GLY A 137 -12.08 -2.19 -4.21
N ILE A 138 -11.60 -1.91 -3.01
CA ILE A 138 -10.45 -1.04 -2.78
C ILE A 138 -9.40 -1.73 -1.92
N TRP A 139 -8.13 -1.48 -2.25
CA TRP A 139 -6.98 -1.97 -1.51
C TRP A 139 -6.02 -0.81 -1.21
N GLY A 140 -5.57 -0.73 0.02
CA GLY A 140 -4.57 0.25 0.40
C GLY A 140 -3.64 -0.31 1.47
N SER A 141 -2.38 0.15 1.46
CA SER A 141 -1.39 -0.26 2.43
C SER A 141 -0.87 0.93 3.23
N SER A 142 -0.59 0.74 4.53
CA SER A 142 -0.04 1.77 5.40
C SER A 142 -0.97 3.00 5.49
N TYR A 143 -0.49 4.16 5.06
CA TYR A 143 -1.31 5.38 5.02
C TYR A 143 -2.50 5.27 4.05
N SER A 144 -2.34 4.58 2.91
CA SER A 144 -3.48 4.27 2.03
C SER A 144 -4.40 3.20 2.64
N GLY A 145 -3.89 2.36 3.55
CA GLY A 145 -4.71 1.50 4.41
C GLY A 145 -5.69 2.32 5.26
N ALA A 146 -5.26 3.49 5.77
CA ALA A 146 -6.13 4.47 6.41
C ALA A 146 -7.20 5.01 5.47
N HIS A 147 -6.82 5.37 4.23
CA HIS A 147 -7.77 5.90 3.25
C HIS A 147 -8.85 4.89 2.87
N VAL A 148 -8.50 3.61 2.68
CA VAL A 148 -9.52 2.60 2.37
C VAL A 148 -10.45 2.31 3.54
N LEU A 149 -10.00 2.45 4.79
CA LEU A 149 -10.90 2.41 5.96
C LEU A 149 -11.89 3.58 5.92
N HIS A 150 -11.43 4.79 5.65
CA HIS A 150 -12.28 5.98 5.51
C HIS A 150 -13.27 5.81 4.34
N LEU A 151 -12.80 5.43 3.16
CA LEU A 151 -13.63 5.25 1.97
C LEU A 151 -14.68 4.15 2.17
N GLY A 152 -14.30 3.03 2.80
CA GLY A 152 -15.25 1.97 3.13
C GLY A 152 -16.39 2.42 4.04
N ALA A 153 -16.11 3.37 4.95
CA ALA A 153 -17.12 3.94 5.84
C ALA A 153 -18.08 4.91 5.14
N PHE A 154 -17.61 5.69 4.14
CA PHE A 154 -18.36 6.83 3.61
C PHE A 154 -18.70 6.74 2.12
N ASP A 155 -18.03 5.91 1.31
CA ASP A 155 -18.31 5.75 -0.12
C ASP A 155 -19.03 4.42 -0.41
N ARG A 156 -20.34 4.46 -0.61
CA ARG A 156 -21.17 3.25 -0.82
C ARG A 156 -20.99 2.59 -2.19
N ARG A 157 -20.21 3.17 -3.10
CA ARG A 157 -19.78 2.52 -4.34
C ARG A 157 -18.77 1.41 -4.07
N VAL A 158 -18.05 1.51 -2.95
CA VAL A 158 -17.12 0.48 -2.46
C VAL A 158 -17.90 -0.74 -1.97
N LYS A 159 -17.58 -1.91 -2.52
CA LYS A 159 -18.24 -3.18 -2.21
C LYS A 159 -17.36 -4.17 -1.45
N CYS A 160 -16.05 -3.90 -1.34
CA CYS A 160 -15.13 -4.73 -0.57
C CYS A 160 -13.87 -3.90 -0.22
N VAL A 161 -13.39 -4.02 1.00
CA VAL A 161 -12.23 -3.27 1.52
C VAL A 161 -11.16 -4.22 1.98
N VAL A 162 -9.91 -3.95 1.58
CA VAL A 162 -8.71 -4.59 2.14
C VAL A 162 -7.75 -3.49 2.60
N ALA A 163 -7.52 -3.41 3.90
CA ALA A 163 -6.58 -2.49 4.54
C ALA A 163 -5.37 -3.27 5.05
N GLN A 164 -4.23 -3.11 4.38
CA GLN A 164 -2.96 -3.76 4.74
C GLN A 164 -2.12 -2.85 5.62
N VAL A 165 -1.60 -3.37 6.74
CA VAL A 165 -0.79 -2.65 7.74
C VAL A 165 -1.24 -1.19 7.94
N PRO A 166 -2.55 -0.96 8.22
CA PRO A 166 -3.14 0.36 8.12
C PRO A 166 -2.76 1.28 9.27
N LEU A 167 -2.50 2.56 8.98
CA LEU A 167 -2.61 3.61 9.99
C LEU A 167 -4.09 3.74 10.39
N VAL A 168 -4.39 3.66 11.68
CA VAL A 168 -5.77 3.74 12.18
C VAL A 168 -6.07 5.02 12.98
N ASN A 169 -5.05 5.58 13.63
CA ASN A 169 -5.13 6.85 14.37
C ASN A 169 -3.74 7.50 14.36
N ALA A 170 -3.59 8.59 13.65
CA ALA A 170 -2.28 9.21 13.47
C ALA A 170 -1.72 9.82 14.76
N MET A 171 -2.55 10.41 15.62
CA MET A 171 -2.09 10.98 16.89
C MET A 171 -1.57 9.90 17.84
N ASP A 172 -2.27 8.77 17.97
CA ASP A 172 -1.80 7.66 18.81
C ASP A 172 -0.57 7.00 18.23
N ASN A 173 -0.51 6.86 16.89
CA ASN A 173 0.68 6.37 16.19
C ASN A 173 1.88 7.28 16.43
N PHE A 174 1.71 8.59 16.29
CA PHE A 174 2.75 9.59 16.53
C PHE A 174 3.33 9.49 17.95
N ARG A 175 2.46 9.31 18.97
CA ARG A 175 2.88 9.12 20.38
C ARG A 175 3.70 7.85 20.61
N ARG A 176 3.62 6.86 19.72
CA ARG A 176 4.48 5.66 19.76
C ARG A 176 5.83 5.87 19.07
N LEU A 177 5.85 6.69 18.01
CA LEU A 177 7.05 6.96 17.22
C LEU A 177 7.93 8.06 17.82
N VAL A 178 7.33 9.07 18.43
CA VAL A 178 8.03 10.20 19.02
C VAL A 178 8.14 10.04 20.53
N ARG A 179 9.36 10.12 21.04
CA ARG A 179 9.62 10.06 22.50
C ARG A 179 8.86 11.19 23.21
N ALA A 180 8.23 10.89 24.34
CA ALA A 180 7.29 11.78 25.03
C ALA A 180 7.87 13.16 25.38
N ASP A 181 9.13 13.23 25.74
CA ASP A 181 9.83 14.50 26.06
C ASP A 181 10.12 15.37 24.85
N HIS A 182 10.11 14.81 23.63
CA HIS A 182 10.22 15.56 22.36
C HIS A 182 8.90 16.08 21.85
N PHE A 183 7.76 15.58 22.37
CA PHE A 183 6.44 15.91 21.87
C PHE A 183 6.13 17.41 21.87
N PRO A 184 6.35 18.17 22.99
CA PRO A 184 6.09 19.63 23.00
C PRO A 184 6.96 20.38 21.98
N GLY A 185 8.23 19.98 21.82
CA GLY A 185 9.13 20.59 20.84
C GLY A 185 8.69 20.33 19.39
N THR A 186 8.22 19.14 19.10
CA THR A 186 7.69 18.81 17.76
C THR A 186 6.44 19.63 17.44
N GLN A 187 5.53 19.77 18.39
CA GLN A 187 4.33 20.61 18.21
C GLN A 187 4.68 22.08 17.97
N ALA A 188 5.64 22.61 18.76
CA ALA A 188 6.12 23.99 18.57
C ALA A 188 6.77 24.19 17.20
N TRP A 189 7.54 23.22 16.73
CA TRP A 189 8.16 23.24 15.40
C TRP A 189 7.11 23.24 14.27
N LEU A 190 6.08 22.40 14.36
CA LEU A 190 4.98 22.37 13.38
C LEU A 190 4.22 23.72 13.35
N ALA A 191 3.98 24.31 14.52
CA ALA A 191 3.31 25.62 14.62
C ALA A 191 4.18 26.76 14.04
N ALA A 192 5.51 26.68 14.21
CA ALA A 192 6.44 27.64 13.62
C ALA A 192 6.49 27.52 12.09
N ASP A 193 6.51 26.26 11.57
CA ASP A 193 6.44 25.98 10.12
C ASP A 193 5.16 26.58 9.51
N ARG A 194 4.01 26.34 10.13
CA ARG A 194 2.71 26.92 9.70
C ARG A 194 2.78 28.46 9.66
N THR A 195 3.41 29.09 10.67
CA THR A 195 3.56 30.55 10.73
C THR A 195 4.46 31.07 9.61
N GLU A 196 5.56 30.38 9.33
CA GLU A 196 6.49 30.74 8.25
C GLU A 196 5.80 30.60 6.87
N GLU A 197 5.11 29.48 6.63
CA GLU A 197 4.34 29.29 5.40
C GLU A 197 3.28 30.39 5.21
N TYR A 198 2.51 30.71 6.25
CA TYR A 198 1.46 31.73 6.19
C TYR A 198 2.03 33.13 5.92
N THR A 199 3.15 33.48 6.52
CA THR A 199 3.71 34.83 6.43
C THR A 199 4.59 35.07 5.21
N THR A 200 5.24 34.03 4.71
CA THR A 200 6.25 34.14 3.65
C THR A 200 5.92 33.36 2.38
N GLY A 201 4.98 32.41 2.46
CA GLY A 201 4.72 31.45 1.40
C GLY A 201 5.79 30.35 1.25
N LYS A 202 6.79 30.32 2.14
CA LYS A 202 7.87 29.34 2.10
C LYS A 202 7.38 27.98 2.55
N ILE A 203 7.67 26.95 1.73
CA ILE A 203 7.34 25.55 2.01
C ILE A 203 8.61 24.85 2.49
N ASN A 204 8.55 24.31 3.69
CA ASN A 204 9.65 23.52 4.25
C ASN A 204 9.42 22.02 4.03
N TYR A 205 10.53 21.31 3.89
CA TYR A 205 10.56 19.87 3.68
C TYR A 205 11.38 19.19 4.76
N LEU A 206 11.03 17.92 5.03
CA LEU A 206 11.85 17.02 5.82
C LEU A 206 12.00 15.69 5.05
N PRO A 207 13.04 14.90 5.31
CA PRO A 207 13.17 13.57 4.73
C PRO A 207 11.99 12.68 5.10
N VAL A 208 11.57 11.80 4.18
CA VAL A 208 10.65 10.70 4.50
C VAL A 208 11.30 9.77 5.50
N VAL A 209 12.54 9.36 5.22
CA VAL A 209 13.38 8.50 6.06
C VAL A 209 14.79 9.06 6.16
N ASP A 210 15.46 8.85 7.29
CA ASP A 210 16.87 9.20 7.48
C ASP A 210 17.53 8.16 8.37
N GLU A 211 18.84 8.23 8.50
CA GLU A 211 19.61 7.38 9.41
C GLU A 211 19.06 7.48 10.84
N GLN A 212 19.16 6.39 11.58
CA GLN A 212 18.61 6.31 12.94
C GLN A 212 19.02 7.50 13.81
N GLY A 213 18.04 8.13 14.45
CA GLY A 213 18.22 9.28 15.33
C GLY A 213 18.19 10.63 14.62
N LYS A 214 18.14 10.69 13.29
CA LYS A 214 17.91 11.93 12.55
C LYS A 214 16.41 12.21 12.34
N PRO A 215 16.00 13.47 12.31
CA PRO A 215 14.59 13.83 12.07
C PRO A 215 14.11 13.38 10.69
N SER A 216 13.03 12.61 10.66
CA SER A 216 12.36 12.17 9.44
C SER A 216 10.88 11.90 9.72
N ALA A 217 10.07 11.79 8.66
CA ALA A 217 8.63 11.50 8.81
C ALA A 217 8.36 10.09 9.32
N LEU A 218 9.18 9.12 8.89
CA LEU A 218 9.10 7.71 9.27
C LEU A 218 10.42 7.30 9.93
N PRO A 219 10.56 7.50 11.27
CA PRO A 219 11.85 7.48 11.96
C PRO A 219 12.30 6.06 12.37
N THR A 220 11.78 5.00 11.75
CA THR A 220 12.15 3.62 12.07
C THR A 220 13.23 3.10 11.14
N GLN A 221 14.11 2.21 11.63
CA GLN A 221 15.23 1.67 10.84
C GLN A 221 14.73 0.86 9.64
N ASP A 222 13.69 0.06 9.82
CA ASP A 222 13.08 -0.72 8.73
C ASP A 222 12.47 0.18 7.63
N SER A 223 11.94 1.36 8.00
CA SER A 223 11.51 2.38 7.03
C SER A 223 12.69 2.88 6.20
N TYR A 224 13.81 3.23 6.85
CA TYR A 224 15.00 3.69 6.16
C TYR A 224 15.51 2.64 5.17
N ASP A 225 15.70 1.41 5.63
CA ASP A 225 16.23 0.32 4.82
C ASP A 225 15.33 0.03 3.61
N TRP A 226 14.02 0.00 3.83
CA TRP A 226 13.06 -0.30 2.77
C TRP A 226 12.95 0.83 1.73
N PHE A 227 12.76 2.08 2.17
CA PHE A 227 12.57 3.21 1.25
C PHE A 227 13.81 3.50 0.43
N ILE A 228 15.00 3.50 1.04
CA ILE A 228 16.25 3.76 0.31
C ILE A 228 16.51 2.66 -0.72
N LYS A 229 16.40 1.38 -0.32
CA LYS A 229 16.59 0.26 -1.25
C LYS A 229 15.55 0.27 -2.37
N THR A 230 14.28 0.46 -2.02
CA THR A 230 13.18 0.43 -3.00
C THR A 230 13.23 1.62 -3.95
N GLY A 231 13.55 2.82 -3.45
CA GLY A 231 13.79 4.00 -4.27
C GLY A 231 14.87 3.76 -5.32
N GLN A 232 16.01 3.17 -4.92
CA GLN A 232 17.11 2.89 -5.83
C GLN A 232 16.80 1.79 -6.86
N THR A 233 16.05 0.76 -6.47
CA THR A 233 15.88 -0.44 -7.30
C THR A 233 14.61 -0.46 -8.13
N ARG A 234 13.52 0.17 -7.65
CA ARG A 234 12.19 0.13 -8.29
C ARG A 234 11.63 1.50 -8.67
N ALA A 235 11.96 2.54 -7.90
CA ALA A 235 11.36 3.87 -8.05
C ALA A 235 12.44 4.97 -8.12
N PRO A 236 13.30 5.00 -9.16
CA PRO A 236 14.45 5.92 -9.22
C PRO A 236 14.05 7.40 -9.32
N LYS A 237 12.79 7.71 -9.61
CA LYS A 237 12.24 9.08 -9.58
C LYS A 237 11.68 9.49 -8.23
N TRP A 238 11.63 8.57 -7.26
CA TRP A 238 11.16 8.89 -5.91
C TRP A 238 12.10 9.86 -5.21
N GLU A 239 11.54 10.85 -4.56
CA GLU A 239 12.29 11.84 -3.79
C GLU A 239 12.10 11.58 -2.29
N ASN A 240 13.20 11.48 -1.55
CA ASN A 240 13.19 11.29 -0.10
C ASN A 240 12.84 12.59 0.63
N ARG A 241 11.64 13.10 0.40
CA ARG A 241 11.12 14.30 1.08
C ARG A 241 9.60 14.29 1.16
N ASN A 242 9.07 14.98 2.15
CA ASN A 242 7.70 15.45 2.20
C ASN A 242 7.65 16.83 2.87
N THR A 243 6.57 17.58 2.64
CA THR A 243 6.42 18.89 3.29
C THR A 243 6.25 18.70 4.80
N VAL A 244 6.77 19.62 5.60
CA VAL A 244 6.55 19.64 7.07
C VAL A 244 5.06 19.73 7.38
N ARG A 245 4.33 20.52 6.61
CA ARG A 245 2.87 20.67 6.69
C ARG A 245 2.12 19.32 6.62
N SER A 246 2.66 18.35 5.86
CA SER A 246 2.06 17.02 5.76
C SER A 246 1.96 16.30 7.11
N LEU A 247 2.94 16.48 8.00
CA LEU A 247 2.90 15.88 9.34
C LEU A 247 1.77 16.49 10.18
N GLU A 248 1.62 17.81 10.13
CA GLU A 248 0.56 18.50 10.87
C GLU A 248 -0.83 18.01 10.42
N LEU A 249 -1.08 17.99 9.10
CA LEU A 249 -2.35 17.52 8.54
C LEU A 249 -2.62 16.05 8.87
N ALA A 250 -1.58 15.22 8.88
CA ALA A 250 -1.71 13.82 9.23
C ALA A 250 -2.14 13.59 10.68
N LEU A 251 -1.67 14.42 11.63
CA LEU A 251 -1.96 14.24 13.07
C LEU A 251 -3.46 14.29 13.38
N GLU A 252 -4.26 14.98 12.58
CA GLU A 252 -5.71 15.06 12.76
C GLU A 252 -6.45 13.86 12.16
N TYR A 253 -5.75 12.98 11.42
CA TYR A 253 -6.37 11.90 10.67
C TYR A 253 -6.59 10.64 11.52
N ASN A 254 -7.87 10.30 11.77
CA ASN A 254 -8.29 9.17 12.58
C ASN A 254 -9.38 8.33 11.87
N PRO A 255 -9.04 7.56 10.85
CA PRO A 255 -10.01 6.73 10.12
C PRO A 255 -10.57 5.58 10.97
N GLY A 256 -9.81 5.08 11.95
CA GLY A 256 -10.24 4.03 12.87
C GLY A 256 -11.44 4.41 13.75
N ALA A 257 -11.69 5.71 13.95
CA ALA A 257 -12.86 6.17 14.70
C ALA A 257 -14.19 5.77 14.03
N ASN A 258 -14.19 5.69 12.70
CA ASN A 258 -15.39 5.41 11.90
C ASN A 258 -15.45 3.98 11.33
N ILE A 259 -14.57 3.09 11.77
CA ILE A 259 -14.43 1.74 11.20
C ILE A 259 -15.74 0.92 11.32
N HIS A 260 -16.54 1.16 12.34
CA HIS A 260 -17.84 0.51 12.55
C HIS A 260 -18.88 0.87 11.48
N LEU A 261 -18.70 1.98 10.76
CA LEU A 261 -19.57 2.44 9.67
C LEU A 261 -19.28 1.73 8.33
N ILE A 262 -18.19 0.96 8.23
CA ILE A 262 -17.85 0.21 7.01
C ILE A 262 -18.93 -0.85 6.74
N SER A 263 -19.43 -1.51 7.79
CA SER A 263 -20.53 -2.49 7.66
C SER A 263 -21.74 -1.86 6.97
N PRO A 264 -22.43 -2.59 6.07
CA PRO A 264 -22.29 -4.01 5.71
C PRO A 264 -21.23 -4.31 4.64
N THR A 265 -20.39 -3.35 4.24
CA THR A 265 -19.30 -3.60 3.28
C THR A 265 -18.25 -4.52 3.92
N PRO A 266 -17.87 -5.64 3.26
CA PRO A 266 -16.87 -6.56 3.78
C PRO A 266 -15.51 -5.87 3.96
N LEU A 267 -14.92 -6.02 5.16
CA LEU A 267 -13.61 -5.49 5.54
C LEU A 267 -12.64 -6.61 5.86
N MET A 268 -11.48 -6.63 5.18
CA MET A 268 -10.31 -7.38 5.64
C MET A 268 -9.26 -6.39 6.14
N MET A 269 -8.73 -6.64 7.33
CA MET A 269 -7.51 -6.00 7.82
C MET A 269 -6.38 -7.03 7.83
N ILE A 270 -5.22 -6.65 7.27
CA ILE A 270 -3.99 -7.44 7.30
C ILE A 270 -3.00 -6.65 8.14
N VAL A 271 -2.54 -7.21 9.24
CA VAL A 271 -1.61 -6.56 10.17
C VAL A 271 -0.33 -7.36 10.31
N ALA A 272 0.80 -6.71 10.53
CA ALA A 272 2.06 -7.37 10.78
C ALA A 272 2.29 -7.52 12.29
N GLN A 273 2.75 -8.71 12.72
CA GLN A 273 2.88 -9.04 14.15
C GLN A 273 3.82 -8.11 14.91
N HIS A 274 4.86 -7.63 14.25
CA HIS A 274 5.91 -6.79 14.83
C HIS A 274 6.00 -5.42 14.15
N ASP A 275 4.85 -4.87 13.75
CA ASP A 275 4.80 -3.56 13.13
C ASP A 275 5.13 -2.47 14.16
N VAL A 276 6.26 -1.81 13.95
CA VAL A 276 6.71 -0.69 14.78
C VAL A 276 6.37 0.67 14.16
N LEU A 277 5.99 0.68 12.88
CA LEU A 277 5.65 1.91 12.15
C LEU A 277 4.16 2.25 12.28
N THR A 278 3.27 1.27 12.07
CA THR A 278 1.83 1.37 12.36
C THR A 278 1.46 0.30 13.39
N PRO A 279 1.58 0.61 14.69
CA PRO A 279 1.57 -0.39 15.76
C PRO A 279 0.40 -1.35 15.70
N THR A 280 0.71 -2.65 15.76
CA THR A 280 -0.23 -3.76 15.61
C THR A 280 -1.37 -3.70 16.61
N ASP A 281 -1.09 -3.32 17.86
CA ASP A 281 -2.09 -3.21 18.94
C ASP A 281 -3.17 -2.17 18.61
N LEU A 282 -2.80 -1.03 18.03
CA LEU A 282 -3.76 0.00 17.60
C LEU A 282 -4.65 -0.52 16.46
N ALA A 283 -4.07 -1.26 15.50
CA ALA A 283 -4.83 -1.84 14.39
C ALA A 283 -5.79 -2.93 14.88
N ILE A 284 -5.37 -3.80 15.82
CA ILE A 284 -6.21 -4.84 16.41
C ILE A 284 -7.35 -4.21 17.22
N GLU A 285 -7.08 -3.16 18.00
CA GLU A 285 -8.10 -2.42 18.74
C GLU A 285 -9.14 -1.82 17.79
N ALA A 286 -8.71 -1.18 16.70
CA ALA A 286 -9.62 -0.65 15.70
C ALA A 286 -10.46 -1.76 15.05
N TYR A 287 -9.84 -2.91 14.69
CA TYR A 287 -10.54 -4.08 14.17
C TYR A 287 -11.62 -4.59 15.15
N GLY A 288 -11.35 -4.55 16.46
CA GLY A 288 -12.32 -4.91 17.49
C GLY A 288 -13.61 -4.10 17.39
N ARG A 289 -13.54 -2.84 16.98
CA ARG A 289 -14.71 -1.94 16.79
C ARG A 289 -15.40 -2.09 15.44
N ALA A 290 -14.77 -2.73 14.47
CA ALA A 290 -15.40 -3.02 13.18
C ALA A 290 -16.55 -4.03 13.35
N ARG A 291 -17.58 -3.92 12.49
CA ARG A 291 -18.72 -4.84 12.45
C ARG A 291 -18.60 -5.80 11.26
N ASP A 292 -19.30 -6.93 11.35
CA ASP A 292 -19.34 -7.92 10.26
C ASP A 292 -19.99 -7.36 8.97
N PRO A 293 -19.58 -7.94 7.82
CA PRO A 293 -18.58 -9.00 7.64
C PRO A 293 -17.15 -8.47 7.70
N LYS A 294 -16.32 -9.08 8.54
CA LYS A 294 -14.92 -8.69 8.71
C LYS A 294 -13.99 -9.89 8.87
N GLN A 295 -12.72 -9.71 8.47
CA GLN A 295 -11.66 -10.70 8.67
C GLN A 295 -10.36 -10.02 9.06
N LEU A 296 -9.64 -10.62 10.03
CA LEU A 296 -8.28 -10.22 10.40
C LEU A 296 -7.29 -11.27 9.91
N VAL A 297 -6.21 -10.82 9.30
CA VAL A 297 -5.03 -11.64 8.97
C VAL A 297 -3.84 -11.05 9.69
N ILE A 298 -3.09 -11.88 10.39
CA ILE A 298 -1.84 -11.47 11.06
C ILE A 298 -0.71 -12.17 10.34
N LEU A 299 0.15 -11.41 9.68
CA LEU A 299 1.36 -11.93 9.04
C LEU A 299 2.55 -11.83 9.99
N SER A 300 3.50 -12.73 9.84
CA SER A 300 4.77 -12.66 10.56
C SER A 300 5.64 -11.52 10.04
N GLY A 301 6.46 -10.93 10.94
CA GLY A 301 7.39 -9.85 10.58
C GLY A 301 6.86 -8.46 10.90
N GLY A 302 7.54 -7.45 10.36
CA GLY A 302 7.26 -6.03 10.53
C GLY A 302 6.49 -5.42 9.36
N HIS A 303 6.39 -4.09 9.36
CA HIS A 303 5.59 -3.32 8.40
C HIS A 303 5.89 -3.65 6.93
N PHE A 304 7.19 -3.68 6.58
CA PHE A 304 7.64 -3.83 5.20
C PHE A 304 7.74 -5.29 4.74
N ASP A 305 7.68 -6.26 5.65
CA ASP A 305 7.64 -7.68 5.27
C ASP A 305 6.38 -8.01 4.47
N ALA A 306 5.30 -7.26 4.65
CA ALA A 306 4.06 -7.41 3.88
C ALA A 306 4.25 -7.31 2.36
N TYR A 307 5.31 -6.67 1.89
CA TYR A 307 5.49 -6.35 0.46
C TYR A 307 6.34 -7.37 -0.30
N THR A 308 7.14 -8.17 0.38
CA THR A 308 8.13 -9.04 -0.27
C THR A 308 8.14 -10.48 0.26
N GLY A 309 8.73 -11.39 -0.49
CA GLY A 309 8.98 -12.77 -0.05
C GLY A 309 7.74 -13.51 0.45
N SER A 310 7.88 -14.19 1.59
CA SER A 310 6.78 -14.92 2.21
C SER A 310 5.67 -14.01 2.74
N GLY A 311 6.02 -12.81 3.21
CA GLY A 311 5.04 -11.82 3.68
C GLY A 311 4.13 -11.33 2.57
N PHE A 312 4.64 -11.12 1.35
CA PHE A 312 3.81 -10.85 0.17
C PHE A 312 2.80 -11.98 -0.10
N GLN A 313 3.18 -13.25 0.08
CA GLN A 313 2.25 -14.37 -0.08
C GLN A 313 1.19 -14.38 1.03
N GLN A 314 1.60 -14.12 2.29
CA GLN A 314 0.72 -14.06 3.45
C GLN A 314 -0.28 -12.89 3.38
N SER A 315 0.04 -11.83 2.66
CA SER A 315 -0.83 -10.65 2.50
C SER A 315 -1.68 -10.72 1.23
N SER A 316 -1.06 -10.97 0.06
CA SER A 316 -1.72 -10.89 -1.23
C SER A 316 -2.71 -12.02 -1.50
N MET A 317 -2.43 -13.25 -1.01
CA MET A 317 -3.33 -14.39 -1.24
C MET A 317 -4.64 -14.28 -0.45
N PRO A 318 -4.63 -13.99 0.87
CA PRO A 318 -5.86 -13.74 1.60
C PRO A 318 -6.66 -12.56 1.01
N ALA A 319 -5.98 -11.47 0.62
CA ALA A 319 -6.61 -10.32 -0.02
C ALA A 319 -7.33 -10.72 -1.33
N LEU A 320 -6.65 -11.47 -2.20
CA LEU A 320 -7.24 -12.00 -3.44
C LEU A 320 -8.47 -12.86 -3.16
N ASN A 321 -8.38 -13.78 -2.19
CA ASN A 321 -9.48 -14.68 -1.83
C ASN A 321 -10.67 -13.88 -1.27
N TRP A 322 -10.42 -12.86 -0.45
CA TRP A 322 -11.45 -11.98 0.08
C TRP A 322 -12.19 -11.23 -1.03
N PHE A 323 -11.46 -10.65 -1.97
CA PHE A 323 -12.06 -10.00 -3.13
C PHE A 323 -12.86 -10.99 -3.98
N LYS A 324 -12.35 -12.20 -4.24
CA LYS A 324 -13.10 -13.25 -4.98
C LYS A 324 -14.39 -13.62 -4.27
N GLN A 325 -14.35 -13.81 -2.96
CA GLN A 325 -15.51 -14.19 -2.16
C GLN A 325 -16.62 -13.14 -2.22
N HIS A 326 -16.28 -11.86 -2.30
CA HIS A 326 -17.25 -10.77 -2.17
C HIS A 326 -17.59 -10.04 -3.48
N LEU A 327 -16.75 -10.14 -4.52
CA LEU A 327 -16.93 -9.43 -5.78
C LEU A 327 -17.17 -10.33 -7.00
N MET A 328 -16.89 -11.63 -6.94
CA MET A 328 -17.05 -12.56 -8.07
C MET A 328 -18.33 -13.41 -8.00
N LYS A 329 -19.24 -13.07 -7.10
CA LYS A 329 -20.54 -13.73 -7.00
C LYS A 329 -21.51 -13.23 -8.06
#